data_8390d75cbd3ce5d952ce2c3f07f09e9c
#
_entry.id   8390d75cbd3ce5d952ce2c3f07f09e9c
#
_cell.length_a   1.000
_cell.length_b   1.000
_cell.length_c   1.000
_cell.angle_alpha   90.00
_cell.angle_beta   90.00
_cell.angle_gamma   90.00
#
_symmetry.space_group_name_H-M   'P 1'
#
loop_
_entity.id
_entity.type
_entity.pdbx_description
1 polymer ?
#
loop_
_entity_poly.entity_id
_entity_poly.type
_entity_poly.pdbx_seq_one_letter_code
_entity_poly.pdbx_strand_id
1 'polypeptide(L)'
;MKNILLIGLGRFGRHIALQLSKLGHEVMAVDINEERVNESLPIVTNAQIGDSTNTEFLRSLGIGNFDVCIVTIGGNFQNSLETTSLLKELGAKLVVSRAERDVQAKFLLRNGADEVVYPEKQLAKWAAIRYSSEHILDYIELQDDHAIMEVTIPPEWMDRTIGEINIRKKYNINILALKKDGKLDMNITPDTQLCRDESILVLGKYALIQKCFRL
;
A
#
# COMPACT_ATOMS: atom_id res chain seq x y z
N MET A 1 -0.31 -1.34 -19.61
CA MET A 1 1.16 -1.37 -19.47
C MET A 1 1.62 0.06 -19.25
N LYS A 2 2.49 0.34 -18.29
CA LYS A 2 3.07 1.68 -18.01
C LYS A 2 4.58 1.60 -18.08
N ASN A 3 5.23 2.72 -18.44
CA ASN A 3 6.66 2.90 -18.37
C ASN A 3 7.02 3.56 -17.05
N ILE A 4 7.80 2.88 -16.21
CA ILE A 4 8.09 3.30 -14.84
C ILE A 4 9.58 3.46 -14.65
N LEU A 5 10.01 4.63 -14.17
CA LEU A 5 11.36 4.86 -13.70
C LEU A 5 11.42 4.62 -12.20
N LEU A 6 12.24 3.68 -11.77
CA LEU A 6 12.46 3.35 -10.37
C LEU A 6 13.88 3.72 -9.96
N ILE A 7 14.03 4.65 -9.03
CA ILE A 7 15.30 5.14 -8.53
C ILE A 7 15.54 4.68 -7.10
N GLY A 8 16.61 3.94 -6.90
CA GLY A 8 16.97 3.29 -5.65
C GLY A 8 16.56 1.82 -5.61
N LEU A 9 17.54 0.93 -5.60
CA LEU A 9 17.38 -0.53 -5.60
C LEU A 9 17.72 -1.16 -4.24
N GLY A 10 17.48 -0.39 -3.17
CA GLY A 10 17.48 -0.93 -1.82
C GLY A 10 16.35 -1.97 -1.61
N ARG A 11 16.21 -2.50 -0.40
CA ARG A 11 15.21 -3.55 -0.09
C ARG A 11 13.82 -3.20 -0.60
N PHE A 12 13.32 -2.00 -0.30
CA PHE A 12 11.99 -1.57 -0.72
C PHE A 12 11.87 -1.41 -2.24
N GLY A 13 12.86 -0.77 -2.90
CA GLY A 13 12.89 -0.61 -4.35
C GLY A 13 12.88 -1.94 -5.10
N ARG A 14 13.67 -2.93 -4.66
CA ARG A 14 13.67 -4.28 -5.26
C ARG A 14 12.32 -4.97 -5.16
N HIS A 15 11.63 -4.83 -4.02
CA HIS A 15 10.27 -5.38 -3.89
C HIS A 15 9.29 -4.71 -4.85
N ILE A 16 9.37 -3.38 -5.01
CA ILE A 16 8.56 -2.64 -5.99
C ILE A 16 8.88 -3.12 -7.41
N ALA A 17 10.16 -3.20 -7.80
CA ALA A 17 10.59 -3.66 -9.11
C ALA A 17 9.98 -5.03 -9.45
N LEU A 18 10.09 -5.99 -8.53
CA LEU A 18 9.56 -7.34 -8.69
C LEU A 18 8.03 -7.34 -8.88
N GLN A 19 7.30 -6.55 -8.10
CA GLN A 19 5.84 -6.52 -8.22
C GLN A 19 5.39 -5.83 -9.51
N LEU A 20 6.03 -4.73 -9.91
CA LEU A 20 5.73 -4.03 -11.16
C LEU A 20 5.97 -4.91 -12.38
N SER A 21 7.07 -5.67 -12.38
CA SER A 21 7.38 -6.66 -13.42
C SER A 21 6.32 -7.76 -13.50
N LYS A 22 5.90 -8.32 -12.36
CA LYS A 22 4.80 -9.32 -12.30
C LYS A 22 3.46 -8.78 -12.81
N LEU A 23 3.22 -7.48 -12.64
CA LEU A 23 2.03 -6.80 -13.16
C LEU A 23 2.13 -6.47 -14.67
N GLY A 24 3.26 -6.81 -15.32
CA GLY A 24 3.48 -6.59 -16.75
C GLY A 24 3.81 -5.15 -17.13
N HIS A 25 4.38 -4.36 -16.20
CA HIS A 25 4.87 -3.02 -16.49
C HIS A 25 6.32 -3.03 -16.96
N GLU A 26 6.69 -2.05 -17.79
CA GLU A 26 8.07 -1.80 -18.17
C GLU A 26 8.76 -0.96 -17.09
N VAL A 27 9.83 -1.50 -16.52
CA VAL A 27 10.57 -0.86 -15.43
C VAL A 27 11.99 -0.58 -15.88
N MET A 28 12.37 0.70 -15.88
CA MET A 28 13.75 1.14 -15.90
C MET A 28 14.20 1.43 -14.47
N ALA A 29 15.18 0.69 -14.00
CA ALA A 29 15.72 0.81 -12.65
C ALA A 29 17.05 1.55 -12.63
N VAL A 30 17.28 2.40 -11.63
CA VAL A 30 18.50 3.17 -11.44
C VAL A 30 18.99 3.06 -10.00
N ASP A 31 20.26 2.76 -9.82
CA ASP A 31 20.94 2.89 -8.51
C ASP A 31 22.40 3.31 -8.77
N ILE A 32 23.01 3.96 -7.79
CA ILE A 32 24.44 4.29 -7.83
C ILE A 32 25.32 3.07 -7.57
N ASN A 33 24.75 2.06 -6.92
CA ASN A 33 25.44 0.82 -6.56
C ASN A 33 25.33 -0.22 -7.68
N GLU A 34 26.46 -0.55 -8.30
CA GLU A 34 26.57 -1.52 -9.40
C GLU A 34 26.03 -2.90 -9.04
N GLU A 35 26.33 -3.41 -7.84
CA GLU A 35 25.87 -4.73 -7.40
C GLU A 35 24.35 -4.82 -7.37
N ARG A 36 23.65 -3.79 -6.84
CA ARG A 36 22.20 -3.72 -6.80
C ARG A 36 21.59 -3.64 -8.20
N VAL A 37 22.22 -2.90 -9.10
CA VAL A 37 21.80 -2.83 -10.51
C VAL A 37 21.91 -4.20 -11.15
N ASN A 38 23.06 -4.88 -11.02
CA ASN A 38 23.28 -6.20 -11.59
C ASN A 38 22.30 -7.25 -11.04
N GLU A 39 22.03 -7.25 -9.74
CA GLU A 39 21.03 -8.13 -9.12
C GLU A 39 19.59 -7.87 -9.61
N SER A 40 19.30 -6.68 -10.11
CA SER A 40 17.98 -6.31 -10.59
C SER A 40 17.74 -6.61 -12.07
N LEU A 41 18.78 -6.82 -12.86
CA LEU A 41 18.69 -7.12 -14.29
C LEU A 41 17.71 -8.26 -14.65
N PRO A 42 17.64 -9.38 -13.91
CA PRO A 42 16.67 -10.44 -14.21
C PRO A 42 15.21 -10.08 -13.91
N ILE A 43 14.98 -8.96 -13.20
CA ILE A 43 13.66 -8.59 -12.67
C ILE A 43 13.02 -7.47 -13.49
N VAL A 44 13.83 -6.54 -14.01
CA VAL A 44 13.35 -5.32 -14.66
C VAL A 44 13.62 -5.34 -16.16
N THR A 45 12.93 -4.47 -16.91
CA THR A 45 13.10 -4.35 -18.37
C THR A 45 14.46 -3.80 -18.72
N ASN A 46 14.95 -2.81 -17.95
CA ASN A 46 16.26 -2.21 -18.10
C ASN A 46 16.78 -1.72 -16.74
N ALA A 47 18.10 -1.72 -16.57
CA ALA A 47 18.73 -1.19 -15.37
C ALA A 47 19.99 -0.40 -15.71
N GLN A 48 20.23 0.71 -14.99
CA GLN A 48 21.35 1.58 -15.25
C GLN A 48 22.02 2.03 -13.96
N ILE A 49 23.36 2.03 -13.98
CA ILE A 49 24.17 2.59 -12.89
C ILE A 49 24.25 4.10 -13.11
N GLY A 50 23.88 4.89 -12.08
CA GLY A 50 24.00 6.32 -12.17
C GLY A 50 23.60 7.05 -10.90
N ASP A 51 24.10 8.27 -10.79
CA ASP A 51 23.77 9.19 -9.71
C ASP A 51 22.54 10.03 -10.09
N SER A 52 21.42 9.79 -9.42
CA SER A 52 20.17 10.50 -9.68
C SER A 52 20.15 11.95 -9.18
N THR A 53 21.19 12.41 -8.47
CA THR A 53 21.38 13.83 -8.15
C THR A 53 22.08 14.60 -9.29
N ASN A 54 22.58 13.89 -10.31
CA ASN A 54 23.16 14.49 -11.48
C ASN A 54 22.09 14.80 -12.54
N THR A 55 21.86 16.08 -12.79
CA THR A 55 20.85 16.56 -13.74
C THR A 55 21.06 16.06 -15.17
N GLU A 56 22.31 16.01 -15.64
CA GLU A 56 22.62 15.55 -17.01
C GLU A 56 22.36 14.06 -17.15
N PHE A 57 22.66 13.27 -16.12
CA PHE A 57 22.32 11.85 -16.07
C PHE A 57 20.79 11.66 -16.16
N LEU A 58 20.01 12.33 -15.32
CA LEU A 58 18.54 12.23 -15.38
C LEU A 58 17.99 12.71 -16.74
N ARG A 59 18.53 13.80 -17.28
CA ARG A 59 18.12 14.30 -18.61
C ARG A 59 18.34 13.26 -19.69
N SER A 60 19.45 12.51 -19.65
CA SER A 60 19.77 11.46 -20.62
C SER A 60 18.76 10.30 -20.60
N LEU A 61 18.06 10.09 -19.50
CA LEU A 61 17.02 9.06 -19.36
C LEU A 61 15.71 9.44 -20.07
N GLY A 62 15.50 10.71 -20.40
CA GLY A 62 14.26 11.17 -21.02
C GLY A 62 13.06 11.12 -20.08
N ILE A 63 13.16 11.79 -18.93
CA ILE A 63 12.20 11.71 -17.80
C ILE A 63 10.74 11.87 -18.22
N GLY A 64 10.43 12.78 -19.16
CA GLY A 64 9.06 13.01 -19.64
C GLY A 64 8.40 11.82 -20.34
N ASN A 65 9.16 10.77 -20.72
CA ASN A 65 8.65 9.58 -21.37
C ASN A 65 8.08 8.56 -20.36
N PHE A 66 8.42 8.68 -19.08
CA PHE A 66 7.89 7.79 -18.05
C PHE A 66 6.50 8.23 -17.58
N ASP A 67 5.65 7.27 -17.32
CA ASP A 67 4.31 7.50 -16.75
C ASP A 67 4.38 7.76 -15.25
N VAL A 68 5.34 7.13 -14.57
CA VAL A 68 5.56 7.27 -13.13
C VAL A 68 7.06 7.22 -12.84
N CYS A 69 7.54 8.13 -12.02
CA CYS A 69 8.88 8.10 -11.43
C CYS A 69 8.77 7.80 -9.95
N ILE A 70 9.40 6.72 -9.48
CA ILE A 70 9.33 6.28 -8.09
C ILE A 70 10.72 6.42 -7.46
N VAL A 71 10.86 7.23 -6.43
CA VAL A 71 12.10 7.45 -5.69
C VAL A 71 12.03 6.66 -4.38
N THR A 72 12.90 5.65 -4.24
CA THR A 72 12.96 4.77 -3.07
C THR A 72 14.30 4.87 -2.34
N ILE A 73 15.04 5.97 -2.55
CA ILE A 73 16.30 6.22 -1.86
C ILE A 73 16.04 6.31 -0.36
N GLY A 74 16.64 5.40 0.39
CA GLY A 74 16.63 5.41 1.86
C GLY A 74 18.02 5.71 2.39
N GLY A 75 18.11 6.17 3.63
CA GLY A 75 19.38 6.45 4.30
C GLY A 75 20.06 7.79 3.93
N ASN A 76 19.74 8.36 2.78
CA ASN A 76 20.19 9.71 2.40
C ASN A 76 19.00 10.56 1.93
N PHE A 77 18.42 11.31 2.87
CA PHE A 77 17.27 12.14 2.60
C PHE A 77 17.59 13.29 1.64
N GLN A 78 18.80 13.85 1.69
CA GLN A 78 19.21 14.93 0.78
C GLN A 78 19.15 14.45 -0.67
N ASN A 79 19.77 13.31 -0.98
CA ASN A 79 19.75 12.76 -2.33
C ASN A 79 18.31 12.42 -2.80
N SER A 80 17.47 11.90 -1.89
CA SER A 80 16.06 11.64 -2.19
C SER A 80 15.31 12.93 -2.56
N LEU A 81 15.54 14.00 -1.81
CA LEU A 81 14.91 15.31 -2.03
C LEU A 81 15.38 15.96 -3.34
N GLU A 82 16.69 15.98 -3.58
CA GLU A 82 17.30 16.51 -4.81
C GLU A 82 16.79 15.75 -6.04
N THR A 83 16.83 14.42 -5.99
CA THR A 83 16.30 13.57 -7.07
C THR A 83 14.82 13.87 -7.34
N THR A 84 14.00 13.99 -6.29
CA THR A 84 12.57 14.29 -6.40
C THR A 84 12.33 15.63 -7.09
N SER A 85 13.06 16.68 -6.70
CA SER A 85 12.98 18.01 -7.30
C SER A 85 13.39 17.98 -8.77
N LEU A 86 14.55 17.40 -9.08
CA LEU A 86 15.06 17.30 -10.44
C LEU A 86 14.11 16.53 -11.37
N LEU A 87 13.51 15.45 -10.92
CA LEU A 87 12.53 14.72 -11.72
C LEU A 87 11.34 15.60 -12.11
N LYS A 88 10.84 16.39 -11.17
CA LYS A 88 9.72 17.30 -11.43
C LYS A 88 10.11 18.42 -12.38
N GLU A 89 11.29 19.02 -12.18
CA GLU A 89 11.85 20.04 -13.06
C GLU A 89 12.09 19.52 -14.50
N LEU A 90 12.47 18.25 -14.64
CA LEU A 90 12.67 17.59 -15.93
C LEU A 90 11.38 17.07 -16.58
N GLY A 91 10.22 17.38 -16.01
CA GLY A 91 8.91 17.12 -16.60
C GLY A 91 8.34 15.75 -16.30
N ALA A 92 8.69 15.13 -15.17
CA ALA A 92 8.03 13.90 -14.71
C ALA A 92 6.52 14.12 -14.54
N LYS A 93 5.70 13.23 -15.11
CA LYS A 93 4.23 13.27 -15.05
C LYS A 93 3.71 13.04 -13.63
N LEU A 94 4.27 12.02 -12.97
CA LEU A 94 3.93 11.63 -11.61
C LEU A 94 5.21 11.22 -10.87
N VAL A 95 5.49 11.89 -9.76
CA VAL A 95 6.63 11.58 -8.88
C VAL A 95 6.12 11.05 -7.55
N VAL A 96 6.49 9.82 -7.23
CA VAL A 96 6.18 9.16 -5.97
C VAL A 96 7.46 8.98 -5.18
N SER A 97 7.56 9.52 -3.97
CA SER A 97 8.79 9.46 -3.19
C SER A 97 8.58 8.76 -1.85
N ARG A 98 9.57 7.97 -1.43
CA ARG A 98 9.58 7.30 -0.13
C ARG A 98 10.04 8.26 0.96
N ALA A 99 9.28 8.30 2.06
CA ALA A 99 9.69 8.96 3.30
C ALA A 99 9.91 7.94 4.42
N GLU A 100 10.79 8.29 5.36
CA GLU A 100 11.06 7.54 6.59
C GLU A 100 10.64 8.31 7.85
N ARG A 101 10.24 9.59 7.70
CA ARG A 101 9.77 10.47 8.78
C ARG A 101 8.70 11.43 8.27
N ASP A 102 7.79 11.85 9.14
CA ASP A 102 6.72 12.79 8.78
C ASP A 102 7.25 14.13 8.24
N VAL A 103 8.38 14.61 8.78
CA VAL A 103 9.00 15.84 8.28
C VAL A 103 9.55 15.68 6.87
N GLN A 104 10.12 14.52 6.54
CA GLN A 104 10.60 14.21 5.18
C GLN A 104 9.43 14.17 4.18
N ALA A 105 8.32 13.54 4.55
CA ALA A 105 7.12 13.51 3.72
C ALA A 105 6.64 14.92 3.35
N LYS A 106 6.62 15.85 4.33
CA LYS A 106 6.26 17.25 4.10
C LYS A 106 7.23 17.96 3.15
N PHE A 107 8.52 17.71 3.28
CA PHE A 107 9.53 18.32 2.40
C PHE A 107 9.45 17.75 0.98
N LEU A 108 9.29 16.44 0.82
CA LEU A 108 9.16 15.81 -0.49
C LEU A 108 7.96 16.35 -1.26
N LEU A 109 6.78 16.43 -0.62
CA LEU A 109 5.58 17.02 -1.23
C LEU A 109 5.76 18.50 -1.64
N ARG A 110 6.48 19.28 -0.83
CA ARG A 110 6.76 20.69 -1.15
C ARG A 110 7.78 20.88 -2.26
N ASN A 111 8.61 19.88 -2.51
CA ASN A 111 9.73 19.96 -3.46
C ASN A 111 9.52 19.03 -4.68
N GLY A 112 8.28 18.72 -5.03
CA GLY A 112 7.98 18.11 -6.33
C GLY A 112 7.46 16.68 -6.31
N ALA A 113 7.38 16.01 -5.17
CA ALA A 113 6.64 14.76 -5.08
C ALA A 113 5.14 15.04 -5.22
N ASP A 114 4.46 14.33 -6.10
CA ASP A 114 3.00 14.34 -6.21
C ASP A 114 2.37 13.47 -5.10
N GLU A 115 3.06 12.37 -4.76
CA GLU A 115 2.65 11.45 -3.71
C GLU A 115 3.86 11.02 -2.86
N VAL A 116 3.59 10.68 -1.61
CA VAL A 116 4.61 10.12 -0.70
C VAL A 116 4.11 8.81 -0.10
N VAL A 117 4.95 7.79 -0.18
CA VAL A 117 4.75 6.52 0.51
C VAL A 117 5.63 6.46 1.76
N TYR A 118 5.05 5.99 2.86
CA TYR A 118 5.77 5.80 4.13
C TYR A 118 5.52 4.37 4.64
N PRO A 119 6.26 3.39 4.09
CA PRO A 119 5.98 1.97 4.28
C PRO A 119 6.00 1.54 5.75
N GLU A 120 6.99 1.99 6.51
CA GLU A 120 7.14 1.62 7.91
C GLU A 120 5.98 2.12 8.77
N LYS A 121 5.51 3.36 8.53
CA LYS A 121 4.36 3.93 9.25
C LYS A 121 3.05 3.21 8.90
N GLN A 122 2.84 2.95 7.61
CA GLN A 122 1.65 2.26 7.12
C GLN A 122 1.58 0.83 7.66
N LEU A 123 2.70 0.08 7.57
CA LEU A 123 2.76 -1.29 8.06
C LEU A 123 2.68 -1.36 9.59
N ALA A 124 3.31 -0.44 10.31
CA ALA A 124 3.23 -0.37 11.77
C ALA A 124 1.80 -0.11 12.25
N LYS A 125 1.07 0.80 11.60
CA LYS A 125 -0.35 1.04 11.88
C LYS A 125 -1.20 -0.21 11.65
N TRP A 126 -1.02 -0.86 10.50
CA TRP A 126 -1.69 -2.12 10.19
C TRP A 126 -1.39 -3.19 11.23
N ALA A 127 -0.12 -3.41 11.57
CA ALA A 127 0.28 -4.42 12.54
C ALA A 127 -0.27 -4.12 13.95
N ALA A 128 -0.23 -2.85 14.38
CA ALA A 128 -0.78 -2.45 15.67
C ALA A 128 -2.27 -2.76 15.78
N ILE A 129 -3.06 -2.44 14.75
CA ILE A 129 -4.50 -2.73 14.73
C ILE A 129 -4.74 -4.23 14.63
N ARG A 130 -4.07 -4.92 13.69
CA ARG A 130 -4.24 -6.37 13.47
C ARG A 130 -3.97 -7.20 14.71
N TYR A 131 -2.97 -6.83 15.49
CA TYR A 131 -2.54 -7.57 16.67
C TYR A 131 -3.03 -6.97 18.00
N SER A 132 -3.87 -5.93 17.97
CA SER A 132 -4.45 -5.35 19.19
C SER A 132 -5.55 -6.23 19.80
N SER A 133 -6.14 -7.15 19.03
CA SER A 133 -7.19 -8.07 19.49
C SER A 133 -7.09 -9.41 18.75
N GLU A 134 -7.36 -10.50 19.43
CA GLU A 134 -7.47 -11.84 18.81
C GLU A 134 -8.66 -11.95 17.85
N HIS A 135 -9.62 -11.05 17.98
CA HIS A 135 -10.82 -11.02 17.14
C HIS A 135 -10.62 -10.31 15.81
N ILE A 136 -9.53 -9.55 15.63
CA ILE A 136 -9.20 -8.90 14.35
C ILE A 136 -8.31 -9.86 13.55
N LEU A 137 -8.78 -10.31 12.39
CA LEU A 137 -8.04 -11.21 11.51
C LEU A 137 -7.33 -10.46 10.39
N ASP A 138 -7.93 -9.38 9.89
CA ASP A 138 -7.31 -8.48 8.91
C ASP A 138 -7.93 -7.09 8.96
N TYR A 139 -7.22 -6.10 8.39
CA TYR A 139 -7.63 -4.70 8.42
C TYR A 139 -7.14 -3.96 7.17
N ILE A 140 -8.06 -3.27 6.52
CA ILE A 140 -7.78 -2.36 5.39
C ILE A 140 -8.37 -0.99 5.73
N GLU A 141 -7.50 0.00 5.85
CA GLU A 141 -7.91 1.39 6.06
C GLU A 141 -8.48 1.99 4.77
N LEU A 142 -9.57 2.69 4.89
CA LEU A 142 -10.17 3.50 3.84
C LEU A 142 -10.15 4.98 4.25
N GLN A 143 -10.61 5.87 3.36
CA GLN A 143 -10.75 7.29 3.67
C GLN A 143 -11.85 7.54 4.70
N ASP A 144 -11.83 8.71 5.34
CA ASP A 144 -12.87 9.20 6.26
C ASP A 144 -13.15 8.26 7.45
N ASP A 145 -12.09 7.73 8.07
CA ASP A 145 -12.17 6.82 9.21
C ASP A 145 -12.93 5.51 8.95
N HIS A 146 -13.16 5.17 7.69
CA HIS A 146 -13.77 3.89 7.32
C HIS A 146 -12.70 2.81 7.20
N ALA A 147 -13.12 1.57 7.46
CA ALA A 147 -12.27 0.41 7.31
C ALA A 147 -13.07 -0.80 6.81
N ILE A 148 -12.37 -1.69 6.11
CA ILE A 148 -12.79 -3.07 5.95
C ILE A 148 -12.03 -3.88 6.98
N MET A 149 -12.73 -4.67 7.78
CA MET A 149 -12.12 -5.55 8.77
C MET A 149 -12.63 -6.97 8.61
N GLU A 150 -11.72 -7.92 8.66
CA GLU A 150 -12.05 -9.32 8.88
C GLU A 150 -12.01 -9.58 10.39
N VAL A 151 -13.13 -10.00 10.96
CA VAL A 151 -13.28 -10.25 12.40
C VAL A 151 -13.90 -11.62 12.66
N THR A 152 -13.59 -12.18 13.82
CA THR A 152 -14.27 -13.40 14.28
C THR A 152 -15.74 -13.11 14.57
N ILE A 153 -16.61 -14.09 14.38
CA ILE A 153 -18.02 -13.98 14.68
C ILE A 153 -18.20 -14.01 16.21
N PRO A 154 -18.86 -12.98 16.81
CA PRO A 154 -19.14 -12.99 18.24
C PRO A 154 -19.97 -14.20 18.66
N PRO A 155 -19.70 -14.80 19.83
CA PRO A 155 -20.45 -15.98 20.31
C PRO A 155 -21.97 -15.79 20.33
N GLU A 156 -22.44 -14.58 20.65
CA GLU A 156 -23.86 -14.22 20.69
C GLU A 156 -24.53 -14.13 19.32
N TRP A 157 -23.76 -14.21 18.23
CA TRP A 157 -24.27 -14.19 16.85
C TRP A 157 -24.25 -15.57 16.20
N MET A 158 -23.64 -16.56 16.86
CA MET A 158 -23.58 -17.93 16.33
C MET A 158 -24.98 -18.51 16.18
N ASP A 159 -25.18 -19.28 15.10
CA ASP A 159 -26.44 -19.91 14.74
C ASP A 159 -27.61 -18.95 14.46
N ARG A 160 -27.36 -17.65 14.41
CA ARG A 160 -28.32 -16.62 14.04
C ARG A 160 -28.14 -16.17 12.59
N THR A 161 -29.22 -15.68 12.00
CA THR A 161 -29.14 -15.12 10.65
C THR A 161 -28.68 -13.66 10.68
N ILE A 162 -28.11 -13.19 9.54
CA ILE A 162 -27.71 -11.79 9.36
C ILE A 162 -28.91 -10.85 9.58
N GLY A 163 -30.10 -11.24 9.13
CA GLY A 163 -31.32 -10.48 9.30
C GLY A 163 -31.75 -10.31 10.77
N GLU A 164 -31.63 -11.36 11.58
CA GLU A 164 -31.95 -11.30 13.02
C GLU A 164 -30.97 -10.40 13.80
N ILE A 165 -29.69 -10.39 13.41
CA ILE A 165 -28.67 -9.54 14.03
C ILE A 165 -28.91 -8.09 13.69
N ASN A 166 -29.31 -7.82 12.41
CA ASN A 166 -29.63 -6.49 11.89
C ASN A 166 -28.51 -5.46 12.11
N ILE A 167 -27.26 -5.89 11.85
CA ILE A 167 -26.04 -5.13 12.12
C ILE A 167 -26.04 -3.76 11.42
N ARG A 168 -26.58 -3.71 10.19
CA ARG A 168 -26.64 -2.47 9.41
C ARG A 168 -27.49 -1.38 10.09
N LYS A 169 -28.65 -1.74 10.59
CA LYS A 169 -29.52 -0.78 11.29
C LYS A 169 -28.99 -0.41 12.68
N LYS A 170 -28.44 -1.38 13.41
CA LYS A 170 -27.99 -1.17 14.79
C LYS A 170 -26.67 -0.40 14.87
N TYR A 171 -25.73 -0.68 13.97
CA TYR A 171 -24.34 -0.20 14.09
C TYR A 171 -23.84 0.57 12.88
N ASN A 172 -24.66 0.69 11.80
CA ASN A 172 -24.26 1.30 10.54
C ASN A 172 -23.00 0.64 9.93
N ILE A 173 -22.95 -0.69 9.99
CA ILE A 173 -21.90 -1.54 9.46
C ILE A 173 -22.49 -2.44 8.39
N ASN A 174 -21.80 -2.59 7.27
CA ASN A 174 -22.21 -3.50 6.21
C ASN A 174 -21.38 -4.78 6.28
N ILE A 175 -22.01 -5.93 6.15
CA ILE A 175 -21.34 -7.20 5.92
C ILE A 175 -21.05 -7.28 4.42
N LEU A 176 -19.82 -7.60 4.07
CA LEU A 176 -19.37 -7.75 2.68
C LEU A 176 -19.31 -9.21 2.25
N ALA A 177 -18.85 -10.08 3.16
CA ALA A 177 -18.67 -11.50 2.89
C ALA A 177 -18.54 -12.29 4.20
N LEU A 178 -18.75 -13.59 4.11
CA LEU A 178 -18.27 -14.58 5.07
C LEU A 178 -17.01 -15.24 4.53
N LYS A 179 -16.13 -15.70 5.39
CA LYS A 179 -14.94 -16.45 5.01
C LYS A 179 -14.83 -17.71 5.80
N LYS A 180 -14.70 -18.83 5.11
CA LYS A 180 -14.52 -20.17 5.64
C LYS A 180 -13.38 -20.87 4.92
N ASP A 181 -12.47 -21.49 5.66
CA ASP A 181 -11.32 -22.22 5.10
C ASP A 181 -10.54 -21.40 4.02
N GLY A 182 -10.39 -20.09 4.26
CA GLY A 182 -9.70 -19.19 3.34
C GLY A 182 -10.49 -18.78 2.11
N LYS A 183 -11.74 -19.25 1.93
CA LYS A 183 -12.61 -18.90 0.80
C LYS A 183 -13.65 -17.88 1.21
N LEU A 184 -13.78 -16.83 0.40
CA LEU A 184 -14.78 -15.79 0.58
C LEU A 184 -16.10 -16.21 -0.09
N ASP A 185 -17.21 -16.11 0.66
CA ASP A 185 -18.56 -16.17 0.14
C ASP A 185 -19.20 -14.78 0.20
N MET A 186 -19.45 -14.21 -0.98
CA MET A 186 -20.07 -12.91 -1.14
C MET A 186 -21.58 -13.00 -1.38
N ASN A 187 -22.14 -14.22 -1.54
CA ASN A 187 -23.57 -14.46 -1.77
C ASN A 187 -24.34 -14.48 -0.46
N ILE A 188 -24.22 -13.41 0.30
CA ILE A 188 -24.88 -13.27 1.60
C ILE A 188 -26.28 -12.66 1.46
N THR A 189 -27.23 -13.19 2.21
CA THR A 189 -28.61 -12.72 2.29
C THR A 189 -28.99 -12.49 3.75
N PRO A 190 -30.14 -11.84 4.04
CA PRO A 190 -30.64 -11.73 5.41
C PRO A 190 -30.85 -13.10 6.09
N ASP A 191 -31.10 -14.15 5.31
CA ASP A 191 -31.35 -15.52 5.81
C ASP A 191 -30.03 -16.31 5.99
N THR A 192 -28.89 -15.76 5.59
CA THR A 192 -27.59 -16.41 5.78
C THR A 192 -27.28 -16.56 7.25
N GLN A 193 -27.07 -17.79 7.70
CA GLN A 193 -26.73 -18.13 9.07
C GLN A 193 -25.23 -18.01 9.31
N LEU A 194 -24.84 -17.51 10.48
CA LEU A 194 -23.44 -17.35 10.88
C LEU A 194 -22.97 -18.60 11.66
N CYS A 195 -21.84 -19.17 11.24
CA CYS A 195 -21.28 -20.38 11.82
C CYS A 195 -19.98 -20.09 12.62
N ARG A 196 -19.66 -20.98 13.56
CA ARG A 196 -18.53 -20.79 14.49
C ARG A 196 -17.16 -20.80 13.83
N ASP A 197 -17.00 -21.53 12.73
CA ASP A 197 -15.74 -21.74 12.00
C ASP A 197 -15.53 -20.73 10.86
N GLU A 198 -16.32 -19.65 10.87
CA GLU A 198 -16.29 -18.59 9.87
C GLU A 198 -15.76 -17.30 10.47
N SER A 199 -15.22 -16.44 9.59
CA SER A 199 -14.99 -15.02 9.88
C SER A 199 -15.90 -14.15 9.00
N ILE A 200 -16.08 -12.91 9.42
CA ILE A 200 -16.97 -11.97 8.75
C ILE A 200 -16.18 -10.76 8.27
N LEU A 201 -16.31 -10.42 6.98
CA LEU A 201 -15.78 -9.17 6.41
C LEU A 201 -16.83 -8.08 6.57
N VAL A 202 -16.44 -7.00 7.24
CA VAL A 202 -17.34 -5.87 7.50
C VAL A 202 -16.73 -4.56 7.01
N LEU A 203 -17.60 -3.65 6.54
CA LEU A 203 -17.27 -2.28 6.14
C LEU A 203 -18.03 -1.30 7.02
N GLY A 204 -17.34 -0.33 7.60
CA GLY A 204 -17.93 0.74 8.40
C GLY A 204 -16.90 1.70 8.95
N LYS A 205 -17.34 2.67 9.75
CA LYS A 205 -16.40 3.50 10.51
C LYS A 205 -15.67 2.66 11.54
N TYR A 206 -14.35 2.83 11.62
CA TYR A 206 -13.50 2.07 12.53
C TYR A 206 -14.03 2.04 13.97
N ALA A 207 -14.38 3.20 14.52
CA ALA A 207 -14.92 3.29 15.88
C ALA A 207 -16.25 2.52 16.08
N LEU A 208 -17.11 2.44 15.05
CA LEU A 208 -18.36 1.68 15.12
C LEU A 208 -18.09 0.18 15.05
N ILE A 209 -17.13 -0.26 14.24
CA ILE A 209 -16.72 -1.66 14.17
C ILE A 209 -16.14 -2.10 15.52
N GLN A 210 -15.21 -1.30 16.10
CA GLN A 210 -14.67 -1.58 17.43
C GLN A 210 -15.76 -1.74 18.49
N LYS A 211 -16.72 -0.81 18.52
CA LYS A 211 -17.85 -0.85 19.46
C LYS A 211 -18.72 -2.09 19.25
N CYS A 212 -19.00 -2.45 18.00
CA CYS A 212 -19.88 -3.55 17.64
C CYS A 212 -19.27 -4.91 18.04
N PHE A 213 -17.97 -5.09 17.76
CA PHE A 213 -17.26 -6.35 18.01
C PHE A 213 -16.45 -6.36 19.32
N ARG A 214 -16.54 -5.29 20.12
CA ARG A 214 -15.81 -5.12 21.39
C ARG A 214 -14.29 -5.33 21.27
N LEU A 215 -13.72 -4.74 20.21
CA LEU A 215 -12.30 -4.86 19.88
C LEU A 215 -11.42 -3.92 20.71
#